data_816612b052bf1d3260adbc150cde0ff2
#
_entry.id   816612b052bf1d3260adbc150cde0ff2
#
_cell.length_a   1.000
_cell.length_b   1.000
_cell.length_c   1.000
_cell.angle_alpha   90.00
_cell.angle_beta   90.00
_cell.angle_gamma   90.00
#
_symmetry.space_group_name_H-M   'P 1'
#
loop_
_entity.id
_entity.type
_entity.pdbx_description
1 polymer ?
#
loop_
_entity_poly.entity_id
_entity_poly.type
_entity_poly.pdbx_seq_one_letter_code
_entity_poly.pdbx_strand_id
1 'polypeptide(L)'
;MMHITKGLVPLWDEYLTDTRFTTATLSVNKARKEGVVMTLDRPWETAAGTFVTIMRDEDKYRMYYQVWKGYPDGDEGLDVCYAESADGINWERPNLSLHEFEGSYENNLLLTGICDNFFVMKDENPNCPPEHRYKAIMEGGFVKDNPGNQPSKKLVCMTSADGIHFEKHSIVSTGYGYDSQNTLHWNPYTKKYYCYFREVRDRGFDTNPEWNEKKVRGIRVMESADFVNWSDPVSLDYMGGEDYPMYTNCISAYPYDTRYYIGFPTRYVERKEWNKNYDRLCGGEWRRERYGQNKRYALAVTDCVFMSSRDNKSWYRFDEATVEIGPEVYTNWVYGSCYLASGGVLETPSRFEGEPNELSVYVRDRKHDDPMAGVITRHTYRMDGFASYKASYKRKIFRTKVFTFEGNTLSMNFKTSARGSIYVSVLDENGMAIDGYTTCELFGDSVNRIIDFDKPLSELQGRAISLSFAMSDAEIFSLRFS
;
A
#
# COMPACT_ATOMS: atom_id res chain seq x y z
N MET A 1 10.46 -29.89 0.64
CA MET A 1 9.03 -29.94 0.23
C MET A 1 8.35 -28.75 0.88
N MET A 2 7.50 -28.06 0.13
CA MET A 2 6.75 -26.92 0.66
C MET A 2 5.70 -27.40 1.68
N HIS A 3 5.50 -26.65 2.76
CA HIS A 3 4.49 -26.95 3.75
C HIS A 3 3.59 -25.72 3.94
N ILE A 4 2.28 -25.91 3.87
CA ILE A 4 1.27 -24.88 4.03
C ILE A 4 0.60 -25.07 5.39
N THR A 5 0.78 -24.13 6.29
CA THR A 5 0.07 -24.08 7.57
C THR A 5 -1.35 -23.57 7.37
N LYS A 6 -2.22 -23.77 8.38
CA LYS A 6 -3.55 -23.15 8.40
C LYS A 6 -3.50 -21.66 8.16
N GLY A 7 -4.48 -21.13 7.47
CA GLY A 7 -4.65 -19.71 7.18
C GLY A 7 -4.71 -19.38 5.71
N LEU A 8 -4.51 -18.12 5.40
CA LEU A 8 -4.54 -17.56 4.07
C LEU A 8 -3.35 -18.03 3.22
N VAL A 9 -3.62 -18.30 1.96
CA VAL A 9 -2.62 -18.54 0.91
C VAL A 9 -2.93 -17.58 -0.24
N PRO A 10 -2.35 -16.38 -0.23
CA PRO A 10 -2.61 -15.39 -1.27
C PRO A 10 -1.93 -15.79 -2.58
N LEU A 11 -2.59 -15.46 -3.68
CA LEU A 11 -2.08 -15.69 -5.03
C LEU A 11 -1.54 -14.37 -5.63
N TRP A 12 -0.68 -13.69 -4.88
CA TRP A 12 -0.08 -12.40 -5.27
C TRP A 12 1.31 -12.53 -5.89
N ASP A 13 1.80 -13.74 -6.00
CA ASP A 13 3.11 -14.09 -6.54
C ASP A 13 3.07 -15.49 -7.16
N GLU A 14 4.19 -15.91 -7.73
CA GLU A 14 4.34 -17.25 -8.30
C GLU A 14 4.91 -18.28 -7.30
N TYR A 15 4.97 -17.96 -6.01
CA TYR A 15 5.59 -18.82 -4.99
C TYR A 15 4.99 -20.24 -5.00
N LEU A 16 3.67 -20.34 -5.03
CA LEU A 16 2.94 -21.62 -5.03
C LEU A 16 2.81 -22.24 -6.44
N THR A 17 3.11 -21.52 -7.51
CA THR A 17 2.76 -21.88 -8.88
C THR A 17 3.72 -22.87 -9.49
N ASP A 18 3.20 -23.94 -10.05
CA ASP A 18 3.97 -24.78 -11.00
C ASP A 18 3.81 -24.20 -12.41
N THR A 19 4.78 -23.41 -12.81
CA THR A 19 4.78 -22.72 -14.11
C THR A 19 4.83 -23.65 -15.32
N ARG A 20 5.26 -24.90 -15.14
CA ARG A 20 5.31 -25.91 -16.23
C ARG A 20 3.92 -26.34 -16.69
N PHE A 21 2.94 -26.27 -15.79
CA PHE A 21 1.56 -26.74 -16.05
C PHE A 21 0.52 -25.62 -15.95
N THR A 22 0.92 -24.42 -15.53
CA THR A 22 0.04 -23.27 -15.42
C THR A 22 -0.03 -22.54 -16.75
N THR A 23 -1.27 -22.34 -17.24
CA THR A 23 -1.55 -21.55 -18.45
C THR A 23 -2.47 -20.37 -18.17
N ALA A 24 -3.06 -20.30 -16.97
CA ALA A 24 -3.72 -19.10 -16.45
C ALA A 24 -2.68 -17.99 -16.22
N THR A 25 -3.10 -16.75 -16.33
CA THR A 25 -2.19 -15.60 -16.22
C THR A 25 -2.31 -14.96 -14.84
N LEU A 26 -1.19 -14.85 -14.13
CA LEU A 26 -1.12 -14.02 -12.93
C LEU A 26 -1.10 -12.55 -13.37
N SER A 27 -2.03 -11.76 -12.83
CA SER A 27 -2.16 -10.34 -13.19
C SER A 27 -2.49 -9.52 -11.96
N VAL A 28 -1.92 -8.32 -11.87
CA VAL A 28 -2.34 -7.33 -10.88
C VAL A 28 -3.75 -6.85 -11.18
N ASN A 29 -4.52 -6.56 -10.15
CA ASN A 29 -5.83 -5.96 -10.25
C ASN A 29 -5.75 -4.46 -10.02
N LYS A 30 -6.57 -3.70 -10.75
CA LYS A 30 -6.69 -2.26 -10.52
C LYS A 30 -7.69 -1.98 -9.41
N ALA A 31 -7.34 -1.06 -8.53
CA ALA A 31 -8.27 -0.53 -7.56
C ALA A 31 -9.43 0.18 -8.25
N ARG A 32 -10.64 -0.05 -7.77
CA ARG A 32 -11.84 0.67 -8.26
C ARG A 32 -11.93 2.02 -7.55
N LYS A 33 -11.96 3.11 -8.31
CA LYS A 33 -12.18 4.45 -7.77
C LYS A 33 -13.61 4.60 -7.28
N GLU A 34 -13.78 4.91 -6.00
CA GLU A 34 -15.09 5.10 -5.38
C GLU A 34 -15.51 6.56 -5.34
N GLY A 35 -14.59 7.47 -5.08
CA GLY A 35 -14.86 8.89 -5.04
C GLY A 35 -14.07 9.63 -3.96
N VAL A 36 -14.35 10.94 -3.85
CA VAL A 36 -13.78 11.81 -2.84
C VAL A 36 -14.42 11.50 -1.49
N VAL A 37 -13.60 11.25 -0.48
CA VAL A 37 -14.03 11.05 0.91
C VAL A 37 -13.72 12.24 1.79
N MET A 38 -12.78 13.09 1.40
CA MET A 38 -12.47 14.34 2.10
C MET A 38 -11.91 15.37 1.14
N THR A 39 -12.41 16.61 1.24
CA THR A 39 -11.83 17.79 0.58
C THR A 39 -11.09 18.61 1.63
N LEU A 40 -9.86 19.02 1.34
CA LEU A 40 -9.05 19.84 2.23
C LEU A 40 -9.40 21.32 1.99
N ASP A 41 -10.48 21.79 2.61
CA ASP A 41 -11.11 23.08 2.35
C ASP A 41 -11.16 24.04 3.56
N ARG A 42 -10.51 23.67 4.66
CA ARG A 42 -10.46 24.54 5.85
C ARG A 42 -9.38 25.63 5.65
N PRO A 43 -9.51 26.79 6.30
CA PRO A 43 -8.53 27.87 6.19
C PRO A 43 -7.09 27.46 6.49
N TRP A 44 -6.89 26.51 7.40
CA TRP A 44 -5.57 25.97 7.73
C TRP A 44 -5.11 24.83 6.80
N GLU A 45 -5.94 24.37 5.87
CA GLU A 45 -5.64 23.29 4.90
C GLU A 45 -5.29 23.83 3.50
N THR A 46 -4.89 25.10 3.39
CA THR A 46 -4.85 25.87 2.13
C THR A 46 -3.88 25.38 1.08
N ALA A 47 -2.81 24.71 1.47
CA ALA A 47 -1.97 24.05 0.49
C ALA A 47 -1.80 22.61 0.94
N ALA A 48 -2.48 21.75 0.28
CA ALA A 48 -2.55 20.36 0.67
C ALA A 48 -1.16 19.72 0.73
N GLY A 49 -0.77 19.28 1.91
CA GLY A 49 0.42 18.51 2.16
C GLY A 49 0.48 17.23 1.34
N THR A 50 1.62 16.58 1.36
CA THR A 50 1.91 15.45 0.48
C THR A 50 1.47 14.12 1.05
N PHE A 51 1.58 13.91 2.38
CA PHE A 51 1.48 12.58 2.96
C PHE A 51 0.32 12.43 3.91
N VAL A 52 -0.26 11.24 3.87
CA VAL A 52 -1.41 10.84 4.68
C VAL A 52 -1.11 9.50 5.32
N THR A 53 -1.44 9.34 6.59
CA THR A 53 -1.49 8.04 7.27
C THR A 53 -2.92 7.73 7.66
N ILE A 54 -3.38 6.54 7.36
CA ILE A 54 -4.71 6.06 7.77
C ILE A 54 -4.55 4.72 8.49
N MET A 55 -5.24 4.56 9.61
CA MET A 55 -5.23 3.31 10.37
C MET A 55 -6.61 3.00 10.95
N ARG A 56 -6.86 1.73 11.18
CA ARG A 56 -7.96 1.29 12.04
C ARG A 56 -7.50 1.33 13.49
N ASP A 57 -8.31 1.86 14.37
CA ASP A 57 -8.07 1.94 15.79
C ASP A 57 -9.34 1.53 16.55
N GLU A 58 -9.40 0.26 16.95
CA GLU A 58 -10.55 -0.37 17.59
C GLU A 58 -11.83 -0.27 16.74
N ASP A 59 -12.76 0.57 17.12
CA ASP A 59 -14.06 0.75 16.48
C ASP A 59 -14.12 1.92 15.49
N LYS A 60 -13.01 2.63 15.31
CA LYS A 60 -12.90 3.77 14.40
C LYS A 60 -11.67 3.72 13.49
N TYR A 61 -11.69 4.59 12.51
CA TYR A 61 -10.56 4.87 11.63
C TYR A 61 -10.00 6.24 11.95
N ARG A 62 -8.68 6.36 11.92
CA ARG A 62 -7.95 7.62 12.14
C ARG A 62 -7.19 8.01 10.89
N MET A 63 -7.19 9.29 10.60
CA MET A 63 -6.41 9.88 9.51
C MET A 63 -5.53 11.01 10.06
N TYR A 64 -4.24 10.94 9.73
CA TYR A 64 -3.27 11.99 9.98
C TYR A 64 -2.77 12.49 8.64
N TYR A 65 -2.92 13.78 8.35
CA TYR A 65 -2.57 14.33 7.05
C TYR A 65 -1.82 15.63 7.19
N GLN A 66 -0.80 15.76 6.38
CA GLN A 66 0.03 16.96 6.35
C GLN A 66 -0.64 18.03 5.50
N VAL A 67 -0.49 19.26 5.96
CA VAL A 67 -0.89 20.45 5.23
C VAL A 67 0.26 21.42 5.17
N TRP A 68 0.39 22.11 4.05
CA TRP A 68 1.38 23.16 3.90
C TRP A 68 0.71 24.49 4.16
N LYS A 69 1.03 25.11 5.24
CA LYS A 69 0.68 26.49 5.48
C LYS A 69 1.53 27.33 4.55
N GLY A 70 0.96 27.88 3.49
CA GLY A 70 1.68 28.71 2.53
C GLY A 70 2.17 30.00 3.17
N TYR A 71 3.27 29.93 3.90
CA TYR A 71 3.92 31.11 4.42
C TYR A 71 4.75 31.76 3.31
N PRO A 72 4.62 33.08 3.12
CA PRO A 72 5.40 33.81 2.13
C PRO A 72 6.92 33.68 2.31
N ASP A 73 7.35 33.38 3.53
CA ASP A 73 8.76 33.39 3.92
C ASP A 73 9.43 32.00 3.97
N GLY A 74 8.70 30.93 3.64
CA GLY A 74 9.28 29.60 3.32
C GLY A 74 9.84 28.77 4.47
N ASP A 75 9.91 29.25 5.70
CA ASP A 75 10.70 28.63 6.77
C ASP A 75 9.90 27.97 7.91
N GLU A 76 8.58 27.89 7.86
CA GLU A 76 7.79 27.50 9.04
C GLU A 76 7.34 26.03 9.09
N GLY A 77 7.80 25.18 8.16
CA GLY A 77 7.49 23.73 8.19
C GLY A 77 6.08 23.39 7.75
N LEU A 78 5.70 22.15 8.01
CA LEU A 78 4.39 21.60 7.71
C LEU A 78 3.57 21.46 9.00
N ASP A 79 2.24 21.54 8.87
CA ASP A 79 1.33 21.20 9.94
C ASP A 79 0.72 19.83 9.70
N VAL A 80 0.30 19.15 10.76
CA VAL A 80 -0.41 17.89 10.71
C VAL A 80 -1.82 18.11 11.24
N CYS A 81 -2.79 17.69 10.44
CA CYS A 81 -4.20 17.67 10.83
C CYS A 81 -4.67 16.25 11.13
N TYR A 82 -5.77 16.15 11.86
CA TYR A 82 -6.39 14.90 12.26
C TYR A 82 -7.85 14.82 11.79
N ALA A 83 -8.25 13.63 11.36
CA ALA A 83 -9.65 13.30 11.12
C ALA A 83 -9.96 11.89 11.59
N GLU A 84 -11.23 11.58 11.84
CA GLU A 84 -11.69 10.25 12.22
C GLU A 84 -12.95 9.85 11.49
N SER A 85 -13.23 8.55 11.43
CA SER A 85 -14.39 7.98 10.77
C SER A 85 -14.83 6.71 11.48
N ALA A 86 -16.15 6.45 11.50
CA ALA A 86 -16.70 5.18 11.98
C ALA A 86 -16.70 4.08 10.91
N ASP A 87 -16.65 4.45 9.63
CA ASP A 87 -16.82 3.52 8.50
C ASP A 87 -15.68 3.57 7.45
N GLY A 88 -14.71 4.48 7.62
CA GLY A 88 -13.66 4.73 6.65
C GLY A 88 -14.12 5.44 5.37
N ILE A 89 -15.37 5.90 5.31
CA ILE A 89 -15.98 6.57 4.16
C ILE A 89 -16.35 8.01 4.50
N ASN A 90 -17.02 8.18 5.63
CA ASN A 90 -17.46 9.49 6.13
C ASN A 90 -16.48 9.98 7.20
N TRP A 91 -15.74 11.04 6.89
CA TRP A 91 -14.67 11.56 7.74
C TRP A 91 -15.07 12.85 8.43
N GLU A 92 -14.83 12.93 9.73
CA GLU A 92 -15.07 14.08 10.57
C GLU A 92 -13.74 14.70 11.03
N ARG A 93 -13.72 16.00 11.20
CA ARG A 93 -12.60 16.77 11.75
C ARG A 93 -12.96 17.24 13.15
N PRO A 94 -12.62 16.50 14.21
CA PRO A 94 -12.92 16.92 15.56
C PRO A 94 -12.12 18.17 15.93
N ASN A 95 -12.72 19.03 16.75
CA ASN A 95 -11.99 20.13 17.35
C ASN A 95 -11.01 19.56 18.39
N LEU A 96 -9.71 19.69 18.17
CA LEU A 96 -8.67 19.24 19.10
C LEU A 96 -8.29 20.29 20.12
N SER A 97 -8.46 21.58 19.83
CA SER A 97 -8.08 22.69 20.68
C SER A 97 -6.61 22.72 21.12
N LEU A 98 -5.71 22.16 20.30
CA LEU A 98 -4.28 22.04 20.62
C LEU A 98 -3.45 23.25 20.16
N HIS A 99 -3.81 23.80 19.00
CA HIS A 99 -3.05 24.87 18.36
C HIS A 99 -3.97 26.02 17.95
N GLU A 100 -3.47 27.25 18.11
CA GLU A 100 -4.17 28.45 17.66
C GLU A 100 -4.00 28.64 16.14
N PHE A 101 -5.07 29.01 15.46
CA PHE A 101 -5.08 29.46 14.08
C PHE A 101 -5.93 30.73 13.98
N GLU A 102 -5.33 31.86 13.59
CA GLU A 102 -6.00 33.16 13.41
C GLU A 102 -6.88 33.59 14.60
N GLY A 103 -6.40 33.37 15.82
CA GLY A 103 -7.09 33.76 17.06
C GLY A 103 -8.11 32.75 17.56
N SER A 104 -8.23 31.57 16.94
CA SER A 104 -9.16 30.51 17.35
C SER A 104 -8.43 29.19 17.58
N TYR A 105 -8.89 28.44 18.59
CA TYR A 105 -8.51 27.05 18.85
C TYR A 105 -9.53 26.03 18.29
N GLU A 106 -10.56 26.50 17.60
CA GLU A 106 -11.58 25.62 17.01
C GLU A 106 -11.10 25.02 15.68
N ASN A 107 -10.17 24.08 15.77
CA ASN A 107 -9.56 23.43 14.61
C ASN A 107 -9.11 22.00 14.95
N ASN A 108 -8.70 21.24 13.91
CA ASN A 108 -8.19 19.89 14.01
C ASN A 108 -6.67 19.80 13.77
N LEU A 109 -5.94 20.89 14.05
CA LEU A 109 -4.49 20.88 14.00
C LEU A 109 -3.93 20.02 15.13
N LEU A 110 -3.15 18.99 14.78
CA LEU A 110 -2.53 18.07 15.71
C LEU A 110 -1.11 18.49 16.11
N LEU A 111 -0.33 18.88 15.13
CA LEU A 111 1.06 19.36 15.29
C LEU A 111 1.30 20.51 14.32
N THR A 112 2.17 21.44 14.70
CA THR A 112 2.56 22.57 13.86
C THR A 112 4.07 22.67 13.73
N GLY A 113 4.55 23.13 12.57
CA GLY A 113 5.96 23.41 12.33
C GLY A 113 6.84 22.15 12.33
N ILE A 114 6.39 21.04 11.79
CA ILE A 114 7.24 19.87 11.56
C ILE A 114 8.08 20.03 10.28
N CYS A 115 9.19 19.28 10.17
CA CYS A 115 9.99 19.32 8.96
C CYS A 115 9.28 18.64 7.79
N ASP A 116 9.04 17.32 7.85
CA ASP A 116 8.27 16.59 6.81
C ASP A 116 7.98 15.13 7.21
N ASN A 117 7.18 14.45 6.38
CA ASN A 117 7.03 12.99 6.31
C ASN A 117 6.43 12.34 7.55
N PHE A 118 5.47 12.98 8.18
CA PHE A 118 4.82 12.46 9.37
C PHE A 118 4.02 11.17 9.07
N PHE A 119 4.34 10.12 9.82
CA PHE A 119 3.67 8.83 9.78
C PHE A 119 3.36 8.35 11.19
N VAL A 120 2.22 7.73 11.41
CA VAL A 120 1.79 7.19 12.70
C VAL A 120 1.45 5.71 12.59
N MET A 121 1.85 4.92 13.58
CA MET A 121 1.34 3.57 13.81
C MET A 121 0.78 3.42 15.22
N LYS A 122 -0.21 2.52 15.41
CA LYS A 122 -0.53 1.96 16.72
C LYS A 122 0.37 0.76 16.95
N ASP A 123 1.09 0.75 18.06
CA ASP A 123 2.01 -0.33 18.39
C ASP A 123 1.26 -1.49 19.05
N GLU A 124 1.15 -2.59 18.33
CA GLU A 124 0.49 -3.82 18.78
C GLU A 124 1.45 -4.76 19.52
N ASN A 125 2.70 -4.36 19.75
CA ASN A 125 3.61 -5.15 20.59
C ASN A 125 3.03 -5.25 22.01
N PRO A 126 2.80 -6.47 22.52
CA PRO A 126 2.22 -6.66 23.85
C PRO A 126 3.10 -6.11 24.99
N ASN A 127 4.38 -5.89 24.73
CA ASN A 127 5.33 -5.32 25.69
C ASN A 127 5.47 -3.79 25.55
N CYS A 128 4.73 -3.16 24.64
CA CYS A 128 4.77 -1.71 24.48
C CYS A 128 4.12 -1.02 25.68
N PRO A 129 4.82 -0.09 26.37
CA PRO A 129 4.21 0.70 27.43
C PRO A 129 2.99 1.47 26.93
N PRO A 130 1.90 1.55 27.72
CA PRO A 130 0.68 2.26 27.30
C PRO A 130 0.91 3.71 26.88
N GLU A 131 1.83 4.42 27.52
CA GLU A 131 2.21 5.80 27.20
C GLU A 131 2.89 5.95 25.84
N HIS A 132 3.40 4.86 25.26
CA HIS A 132 4.04 4.80 23.94
C HIS A 132 3.23 4.03 22.90
N ARG A 133 1.93 3.81 23.17
CA ARG A 133 1.03 3.01 22.32
C ARG A 133 0.97 3.49 20.87
N TYR A 134 1.04 4.79 20.64
CA TYR A 134 1.14 5.36 19.31
C TYR A 134 2.54 5.89 19.09
N LYS A 135 3.13 5.53 17.96
CA LYS A 135 4.46 5.96 17.54
C LYS A 135 4.36 6.71 16.23
N ALA A 136 4.82 7.95 16.24
CA ALA A 136 4.94 8.76 15.04
C ALA A 136 6.41 8.91 14.66
N ILE A 137 6.73 8.77 13.37
CA ILE A 137 8.05 9.05 12.82
C ILE A 137 7.98 10.17 11.80
N MET A 138 9.01 11.00 11.76
CA MET A 138 9.13 12.10 10.81
C MET A 138 10.59 12.45 10.52
N GLU A 139 10.85 13.01 9.36
CA GLU A 139 12.17 13.56 9.05
C GLU A 139 12.45 14.82 9.90
N GLY A 140 13.62 14.88 10.50
CA GLY A 140 14.15 16.08 11.13
C GLY A 140 13.49 16.56 12.42
N GLY A 141 12.26 16.19 12.67
CA GLY A 141 11.49 16.69 13.80
C GLY A 141 10.84 18.04 13.53
N PHE A 142 10.98 18.99 14.45
CA PHE A 142 10.41 20.33 14.29
C PHE A 142 11.42 21.28 13.60
N VAL A 143 10.92 22.20 12.78
CA VAL A 143 11.74 23.21 12.09
C VAL A 143 12.54 24.06 13.07
N LYS A 144 11.94 24.42 14.22
CA LYS A 144 12.63 25.15 15.28
C LYS A 144 13.88 24.44 15.84
N ASP A 145 13.91 23.10 15.75
CA ASP A 145 15.05 22.29 16.19
C ASP A 145 16.06 22.05 15.05
N ASN A 146 15.72 22.47 13.82
CA ASN A 146 16.53 22.33 12.61
C ASN A 146 16.56 23.64 11.79
N PRO A 147 17.18 24.71 12.30
CA PRO A 147 17.22 26.01 11.64
C PRO A 147 17.82 25.90 10.23
N GLY A 148 17.20 26.58 9.26
CA GLY A 148 17.66 26.60 7.86
C GLY A 148 17.08 25.44 7.01
N ASN A 149 16.14 24.66 7.55
CA ASN A 149 15.40 23.61 6.85
C ASN A 149 16.29 22.76 5.90
N GLN A 150 17.51 22.48 6.34
CA GLN A 150 18.40 21.59 5.60
C GLN A 150 17.84 20.17 5.69
N PRO A 151 17.95 19.36 4.64
CA PRO A 151 17.56 17.95 4.70
C PRO A 151 18.21 17.31 5.92
N SER A 152 17.41 17.09 6.94
CA SER A 152 17.86 16.48 8.19
C SER A 152 18.14 15.02 7.89
N LYS A 153 19.33 14.55 8.17
CA LYS A 153 19.67 13.14 8.09
C LYS A 153 19.25 12.38 9.35
N LYS A 154 18.10 12.76 9.92
CA LYS A 154 17.55 12.16 11.15
C LYS A 154 16.11 11.72 10.93
N LEU A 155 15.81 10.53 11.38
CA LEU A 155 14.43 10.04 11.55
C LEU A 155 14.11 10.10 13.04
N VAL A 156 13.16 10.96 13.40
CA VAL A 156 12.76 11.24 14.79
C VAL A 156 11.46 10.52 15.10
N CYS A 157 11.35 9.97 16.31
CA CYS A 157 10.12 9.37 16.83
C CYS A 157 9.49 10.26 17.91
N MET A 158 8.18 10.38 17.85
CA MET A 158 7.31 10.86 18.92
C MET A 158 6.42 9.73 19.39
N THR A 159 5.96 9.78 20.63
CA THR A 159 5.04 8.78 21.19
C THR A 159 3.83 9.45 21.81
N SER A 160 2.73 8.69 21.91
CA SER A 160 1.50 9.14 22.51
C SER A 160 0.76 7.94 23.13
N ALA A 161 0.00 8.19 24.21
CA ALA A 161 -0.89 7.20 24.81
C ALA A 161 -2.23 7.10 24.06
N ASP A 162 -2.66 8.18 23.42
CA ASP A 162 -4.01 8.31 22.84
C ASP A 162 -4.03 8.57 21.31
N GLY A 163 -2.84 8.80 20.71
CA GLY A 163 -2.71 9.13 19.29
C GLY A 163 -3.06 10.57 18.94
N ILE A 164 -3.20 11.45 19.95
CA ILE A 164 -3.48 12.88 19.81
C ILE A 164 -2.38 13.71 20.46
N HIS A 165 -2.02 13.43 21.71
CA HIS A 165 -1.01 14.17 22.45
C HIS A 165 0.36 13.49 22.26
N PHE A 166 1.13 13.98 21.30
CA PHE A 166 2.44 13.43 20.97
C PHE A 166 3.57 14.18 21.68
N GLU A 167 4.48 13.41 22.27
CA GLU A 167 5.70 13.92 22.88
C GLU A 167 6.94 13.38 22.16
N LYS A 168 8.01 14.21 22.11
CA LYS A 168 9.29 13.80 21.54
C LYS A 168 9.87 12.63 22.34
N HIS A 169 10.25 11.57 21.66
CA HIS A 169 10.73 10.34 22.30
C HIS A 169 12.21 10.06 21.97
N SER A 170 12.54 9.74 20.71
CA SER A 170 13.88 9.27 20.35
C SER A 170 14.26 9.62 18.90
N ILE A 171 15.52 9.35 18.60
CA ILE A 171 16.00 9.30 17.21
C ILE A 171 16.05 7.84 16.80
N VAL A 172 15.31 7.49 15.76
CA VAL A 172 15.22 6.12 15.23
C VAL A 172 16.43 5.78 14.37
N SER A 173 16.86 6.72 13.54
CA SER A 173 17.98 6.52 12.62
C SER A 173 18.61 7.83 12.18
N THR A 174 19.89 7.77 11.78
CA THR A 174 20.66 8.94 11.29
C THR A 174 21.49 8.57 10.06
N GLY A 175 21.88 9.57 9.29
CA GLY A 175 22.89 9.40 8.22
C GLY A 175 22.32 9.08 6.84
N TYR A 176 21.01 8.84 6.72
CA TYR A 176 20.34 8.55 5.46
C TYR A 176 19.41 9.68 5.03
N GLY A 177 18.91 9.62 3.80
CA GLY A 177 17.87 10.53 3.31
C GLY A 177 16.48 9.99 3.65
N TYR A 178 15.68 10.79 4.35
CA TYR A 178 14.33 10.39 4.78
C TYR A 178 13.23 11.22 4.11
N ASP A 179 13.58 12.06 3.16
CA ASP A 179 12.67 12.94 2.41
C ASP A 179 11.76 12.13 1.46
N SER A 180 10.85 11.41 2.05
CA SER A 180 9.63 10.78 1.51
C SER A 180 8.92 10.11 2.67
N GLN A 181 7.66 9.73 2.53
CA GLN A 181 6.97 9.10 3.65
C GLN A 181 7.64 7.76 4.03
N ASN A 182 8.17 7.74 5.25
CA ASN A 182 8.74 6.57 5.86
C ASN A 182 7.61 5.81 6.57
N THR A 183 7.67 4.48 6.62
CA THR A 183 6.66 3.67 7.30
C THR A 183 7.27 2.79 8.36
N LEU A 184 6.48 2.48 9.35
CA LEU A 184 6.87 1.70 10.52
C LEU A 184 5.72 0.76 10.88
N HIS A 185 6.03 -0.50 11.21
CA HIS A 185 5.04 -1.40 11.78
C HIS A 185 5.68 -2.46 12.69
N TRP A 186 4.90 -2.96 13.63
CA TRP A 186 5.17 -4.16 14.39
C TRP A 186 4.58 -5.36 13.67
N ASN A 187 5.34 -6.44 13.57
CA ASN A 187 4.83 -7.69 13.04
C ASN A 187 4.75 -8.73 14.19
N PRO A 188 3.55 -9.15 14.58
CA PRO A 188 3.37 -10.09 15.69
C PRO A 188 3.86 -11.52 15.39
N TYR A 189 3.95 -11.89 14.10
CA TYR A 189 4.46 -13.19 13.68
C TYR A 189 5.98 -13.29 13.83
N THR A 190 6.72 -12.26 13.37
CA THR A 190 8.19 -12.19 13.50
C THR A 190 8.66 -11.62 14.83
N LYS A 191 7.75 -10.96 15.59
CA LYS A 191 8.02 -10.23 16.82
C LYS A 191 9.10 -9.17 16.66
N LYS A 192 9.01 -8.41 15.55
CA LYS A 192 9.95 -7.34 15.22
C LYS A 192 9.21 -6.11 14.70
N TYR A 193 9.85 -4.96 14.89
CA TYR A 193 9.54 -3.73 14.19
C TYR A 193 10.29 -3.69 12.87
N TYR A 194 9.65 -3.12 11.86
CA TYR A 194 10.22 -2.86 10.54
C TYR A 194 10.02 -1.40 10.19
N CYS A 195 11.10 -0.73 9.80
CA CYS A 195 11.06 0.65 9.33
C CYS A 195 11.55 0.72 7.89
N TYR A 196 10.70 1.24 7.01
CA TYR A 196 11.00 1.41 5.59
C TYR A 196 11.18 2.89 5.28
N PHE A 197 12.22 3.19 4.55
CA PHE A 197 12.55 4.55 4.18
C PHE A 197 13.24 4.62 2.82
N ARG A 198 13.37 5.85 2.32
CA ARG A 198 13.96 6.11 1.02
C ARG A 198 15.42 5.67 0.93
N GLU A 199 15.73 5.03 -0.16
CA GLU A 199 17.08 4.87 -0.68
C GLU A 199 17.33 5.85 -1.82
N VAL A 200 18.56 6.34 -1.92
CA VAL A 200 19.06 6.99 -3.13
C VAL A 200 20.38 6.31 -3.44
N ARG A 201 20.44 5.56 -4.53
CA ARG A 201 21.60 4.79 -4.96
C ARG A 201 21.98 5.13 -6.38
N ASP A 202 23.23 4.83 -6.72
CA ASP A 202 23.64 4.90 -8.12
C ASP A 202 22.86 3.86 -8.92
N ARG A 203 22.45 4.24 -10.11
CA ARG A 203 21.74 3.36 -11.00
C ARG A 203 22.64 2.20 -11.39
N GLY A 204 22.15 1.00 -11.18
CA GLY A 204 22.77 -0.21 -11.66
C GLY A 204 22.68 -0.32 -13.20
N PHE A 205 22.33 -1.43 -13.74
CA PHE A 205 22.18 -1.61 -15.19
C PHE A 205 21.02 -0.76 -15.72
N ASP A 206 21.33 0.16 -16.63
CA ASP A 206 20.33 0.99 -17.28
C ASP A 206 19.67 0.21 -18.43
N THR A 207 18.47 -0.27 -18.19
CA THR A 207 17.69 -0.95 -19.23
C THR A 207 16.81 0.02 -20.01
N ASN A 208 16.60 1.25 -19.52
CA ASN A 208 15.79 2.25 -20.19
C ASN A 208 16.55 3.57 -20.42
N PRO A 209 17.01 3.83 -21.66
CA PRO A 209 17.77 5.04 -22.01
C PRO A 209 16.94 6.34 -21.87
N GLU A 210 15.63 6.25 -21.68
CA GLU A 210 14.77 7.42 -21.45
C GLU A 210 14.87 7.94 -20.01
N TRP A 211 15.35 7.14 -19.08
CA TRP A 211 15.53 7.53 -17.68
C TRP A 211 16.91 8.15 -17.46
N ASN A 212 16.97 9.46 -17.32
CA ASN A 212 18.23 10.20 -17.32
C ASN A 212 18.83 10.44 -15.93
N GLU A 213 18.26 9.88 -14.88
CA GLU A 213 18.79 10.08 -13.53
C GLU A 213 19.97 9.15 -13.25
N LYS A 214 21.11 9.70 -12.92
CA LYS A 214 22.27 8.94 -12.44
C LYS A 214 21.99 8.22 -11.12
N LYS A 215 20.97 8.67 -10.38
CA LYS A 215 20.58 8.15 -9.08
C LYS A 215 19.13 7.74 -9.11
N VAL A 216 18.84 6.55 -8.59
CA VAL A 216 17.51 5.97 -8.51
C VAL A 216 17.02 6.04 -7.07
N ARG A 217 15.78 6.49 -6.89
CA ARG A 217 15.06 6.37 -5.62
C ARG A 217 14.59 4.94 -5.45
N GLY A 218 14.99 4.31 -4.36
CA GLY A 218 14.56 2.97 -3.97
C GLY A 218 14.02 2.96 -2.54
N ILE A 219 13.86 1.78 -2.00
CA ILE A 219 13.34 1.54 -0.65
C ILE A 219 14.34 0.67 0.11
N ARG A 220 14.60 1.03 1.36
CA ARG A 220 15.36 0.25 2.34
C ARG A 220 14.47 -0.19 3.49
N VAL A 221 14.90 -1.24 4.14
CA VAL A 221 14.31 -1.71 5.39
C VAL A 221 15.37 -1.91 6.45
N MET A 222 15.05 -1.55 7.69
CA MET A 222 15.75 -1.95 8.90
C MET A 222 14.78 -2.58 9.89
N GLU A 223 15.29 -3.45 10.75
CA GLU A 223 14.48 -4.18 11.73
C GLU A 223 14.99 -3.99 13.15
N SER A 224 14.09 -4.08 14.13
CA SER A 224 14.40 -4.02 15.54
C SER A 224 13.50 -4.96 16.35
N ALA A 225 14.05 -5.59 17.40
CA ALA A 225 13.26 -6.38 18.35
C ALA A 225 12.68 -5.53 19.48
N ASP A 226 13.30 -4.38 19.79
CA ASP A 226 13.06 -3.59 21.00
C ASP A 226 12.75 -2.11 20.73
N PHE A 227 12.70 -1.70 19.46
CA PHE A 227 12.54 -0.31 19.03
C PHE A 227 13.72 0.63 19.37
N VAL A 228 14.79 0.10 19.93
CA VAL A 228 15.99 0.86 20.35
C VAL A 228 17.18 0.50 19.48
N ASN A 229 17.41 -0.80 19.31
CA ASN A 229 18.54 -1.33 18.57
C ASN A 229 18.06 -1.73 17.16
N TRP A 230 18.48 -0.99 16.16
CA TRP A 230 18.11 -1.21 14.77
C TRP A 230 19.24 -1.85 13.98
N SER A 231 18.90 -2.77 13.10
CA SER A 231 19.85 -3.36 12.14
C SER A 231 20.36 -2.32 11.16
N ASP A 232 21.48 -2.62 10.50
CA ASP A 232 21.87 -1.90 9.30
C ASP A 232 20.76 -2.01 8.25
N PRO A 233 20.41 -0.91 7.55
CA PRO A 233 19.38 -0.93 6.53
C PRO A 233 19.85 -1.67 5.28
N VAL A 234 18.96 -2.49 4.72
CA VAL A 234 19.18 -3.21 3.47
C VAL A 234 18.21 -2.75 2.39
N SER A 235 18.67 -2.69 1.15
CA SER A 235 17.80 -2.42 -0.02
C SER A 235 16.85 -3.58 -0.22
N LEU A 236 15.63 -3.29 -0.67
CA LEU A 236 14.68 -4.33 -1.06
C LEU A 236 15.15 -5.02 -2.36
N ASP A 237 15.00 -6.34 -2.40
CA ASP A 237 15.24 -7.14 -3.61
C ASP A 237 13.94 -7.34 -4.37
N TYR A 238 13.88 -6.87 -5.60
CA TYR A 238 12.70 -7.03 -6.49
C TYR A 238 12.81 -8.27 -7.40
N MET A 239 13.62 -9.25 -7.00
CA MET A 239 13.76 -10.54 -7.68
C MET A 239 14.05 -10.43 -9.19
N GLY A 240 14.88 -9.46 -9.58
CA GLY A 240 15.25 -9.22 -10.97
C GLY A 240 14.28 -8.38 -11.79
N GLY A 241 13.27 -7.78 -11.12
CA GLY A 241 12.38 -6.80 -11.75
C GLY A 241 13.12 -5.55 -12.23
N GLU A 242 12.52 -4.80 -13.16
CA GLU A 242 13.11 -3.59 -13.74
C GLU A 242 13.40 -2.54 -12.66
N ASP A 243 14.56 -1.87 -12.76
CA ASP A 243 15.00 -0.85 -11.82
C ASP A 243 14.47 0.54 -12.22
N TYR A 244 13.34 0.93 -11.67
CA TYR A 244 12.77 2.26 -11.86
C TYR A 244 12.56 3.01 -10.53
N PRO A 245 12.52 4.37 -10.56
CA PRO A 245 12.38 5.16 -9.35
C PRO A 245 11.06 4.92 -8.62
N MET A 246 11.13 4.64 -7.31
CA MET A 246 9.99 4.59 -6.39
C MET A 246 10.11 5.69 -5.35
N TYR A 247 9.05 6.50 -5.20
CA TYR A 247 9.08 7.69 -4.37
C TYR A 247 8.62 7.42 -2.93
N THR A 248 7.49 6.73 -2.77
CA THR A 248 6.99 6.27 -1.48
C THR A 248 7.01 4.75 -1.42
N ASN A 249 6.77 4.16 -0.26
CA ASN A 249 6.76 2.71 -0.10
C ASN A 249 5.39 2.15 0.28
N CYS A 250 4.63 2.81 1.16
CA CYS A 250 3.33 2.37 1.68
C CYS A 250 3.31 0.88 2.07
N ILE A 251 4.40 0.41 2.70
CA ILE A 251 4.57 -0.98 3.09
C ILE A 251 3.99 -1.19 4.49
N SER A 252 3.29 -2.32 4.65
CA SER A 252 2.77 -2.81 5.92
C SER A 252 2.72 -4.33 5.95
N ALA A 253 2.60 -4.93 7.13
CA ALA A 253 2.13 -6.30 7.23
C ALA A 253 0.67 -6.35 6.76
N TYR A 254 0.27 -7.46 6.13
CA TYR A 254 -1.12 -7.64 5.72
C TYR A 254 -2.00 -7.90 6.96
N PRO A 255 -3.02 -7.10 7.23
CA PRO A 255 -3.72 -7.12 8.52
C PRO A 255 -4.51 -8.41 8.80
N TYR A 256 -4.84 -9.18 7.75
CA TYR A 256 -5.59 -10.44 7.87
C TYR A 256 -4.70 -11.68 7.96
N ASP A 257 -3.42 -11.53 7.67
CA ASP A 257 -2.40 -12.54 7.91
C ASP A 257 -1.01 -11.91 7.86
N THR A 258 -0.48 -11.60 9.03
CA THR A 258 0.79 -10.87 9.20
C THR A 258 2.04 -11.67 8.80
N ARG A 259 1.87 -12.90 8.30
CA ARG A 259 2.95 -13.63 7.63
C ARG A 259 3.31 -13.02 6.27
N TYR A 260 2.41 -12.20 5.71
CA TYR A 260 2.59 -11.56 4.42
C TYR A 260 2.76 -10.05 4.57
N TYR A 261 3.59 -9.49 3.72
CA TYR A 261 3.78 -8.06 3.59
C TYR A 261 3.23 -7.59 2.26
N ILE A 262 2.64 -6.42 2.26
CA ILE A 262 2.13 -5.75 1.07
C ILE A 262 2.73 -4.36 0.98
N GLY A 263 2.90 -3.87 -0.23
CA GLY A 263 3.37 -2.51 -0.48
C GLY A 263 2.73 -1.93 -1.73
N PHE A 264 2.53 -0.62 -1.67
CA PHE A 264 2.01 0.17 -2.79
C PHE A 264 2.97 1.33 -3.10
N PRO A 265 4.20 1.04 -3.53
CA PRO A 265 5.14 2.10 -3.82
C PRO A 265 4.64 2.98 -4.96
N THR A 266 4.82 4.29 -4.76
CA THR A 266 4.56 5.27 -5.80
C THR A 266 5.70 5.23 -6.81
N ARG A 267 5.38 4.86 -8.04
CA ARG A 267 6.32 4.92 -9.15
C ARG A 267 6.46 6.37 -9.61
N TYR A 268 7.71 6.82 -9.78
CA TYR A 268 8.03 8.19 -10.15
C TYR A 268 8.57 8.22 -11.57
N VAL A 269 7.80 8.82 -12.46
CA VAL A 269 8.12 8.91 -13.89
C VAL A 269 8.40 10.36 -14.25
N GLU A 270 9.62 10.69 -14.66
CA GLU A 270 9.99 12.01 -15.11
C GLU A 270 10.39 12.00 -16.58
N ARG A 271 9.55 12.61 -17.45
CA ARG A 271 9.88 12.78 -18.85
C ARG A 271 10.84 13.95 -19.03
N LYS A 272 11.76 13.83 -20.01
CA LYS A 272 12.86 14.78 -20.18
C LYS A 272 12.42 16.11 -20.75
N GLU A 273 11.46 16.09 -21.67
CA GLU A 273 11.12 17.25 -22.47
C GLU A 273 9.62 17.35 -22.73
N TRP A 274 9.17 18.59 -22.89
CA TRP A 274 7.83 18.87 -23.35
C TRP A 274 7.67 18.44 -24.81
N ASN A 275 6.55 17.82 -25.12
CA ASN A 275 6.18 17.45 -26.47
C ASN A 275 4.68 17.72 -26.72
N LYS A 276 4.24 17.56 -27.98
CA LYS A 276 2.87 17.86 -28.40
C LYS A 276 1.78 17.05 -27.67
N ASN A 277 2.11 15.95 -27.01
CA ASN A 277 1.13 15.19 -26.24
C ASN A 277 0.71 15.95 -24.98
N TYR A 278 1.62 16.71 -24.38
CA TYR A 278 1.26 17.56 -23.24
C TYR A 278 0.25 18.65 -23.61
N ASP A 279 0.35 19.20 -24.81
CA ASP A 279 -0.59 20.21 -25.30
C ASP A 279 -2.00 19.67 -25.52
N ARG A 280 -2.14 18.35 -25.67
CA ARG A 280 -3.40 17.64 -25.85
C ARG A 280 -4.03 17.17 -24.55
N LEU A 281 -3.28 17.19 -23.43
CA LEU A 281 -3.82 16.88 -22.12
C LEU A 281 -4.77 17.99 -21.66
N CYS A 282 -5.74 17.63 -20.85
CA CYS A 282 -6.61 18.61 -20.20
C CYS A 282 -5.77 19.63 -19.42
N GLY A 283 -6.08 20.92 -19.54
CA GLY A 283 -5.34 21.99 -18.87
C GLY A 283 -3.97 22.32 -19.46
N GLY A 284 -3.82 22.21 -20.78
CA GLY A 284 -2.54 22.45 -21.47
C GLY A 284 -1.85 23.77 -21.15
N GLU A 285 -2.62 24.88 -21.03
CA GLU A 285 -2.07 26.19 -20.66
C GLU A 285 -1.52 26.21 -19.24
N TRP A 286 -2.27 25.70 -18.27
CA TRP A 286 -1.86 25.58 -16.88
C TRP A 286 -0.61 24.68 -16.76
N ARG A 287 -0.53 23.58 -17.50
CA ARG A 287 0.65 22.70 -17.54
C ARG A 287 1.88 23.40 -18.13
N ARG A 288 1.73 24.26 -19.14
CA ARG A 288 2.81 25.07 -19.69
C ARG A 288 3.32 26.10 -18.69
N GLU A 289 2.45 26.75 -17.96
CA GLU A 289 2.81 27.66 -16.90
C GLU A 289 3.68 26.96 -15.86
N ARG A 290 3.26 25.80 -15.39
CA ARG A 290 4.02 24.97 -14.44
C ARG A 290 5.37 24.52 -15.00
N TYR A 291 5.40 24.13 -16.27
CA TYR A 291 6.65 23.81 -16.95
C TYR A 291 7.61 25.00 -17.01
N GLY A 292 7.10 26.21 -17.18
CA GLY A 292 7.88 27.45 -17.14
C GLY A 292 8.45 27.77 -15.75
N GLN A 293 7.69 27.44 -14.70
CA GLN A 293 8.14 27.61 -13.31
C GLN A 293 9.24 26.59 -12.96
N ASN A 294 8.99 25.33 -13.21
CA ASN A 294 9.94 24.23 -13.04
C ASN A 294 9.53 23.08 -13.97
N LYS A 295 10.43 22.65 -14.85
CA LYS A 295 10.17 21.55 -15.81
C LYS A 295 9.62 20.31 -15.12
N ARG A 296 10.18 19.94 -13.97
CA ARG A 296 9.78 18.80 -13.15
C ARG A 296 8.29 18.84 -12.76
N TYR A 297 7.76 20.01 -12.45
CA TYR A 297 6.37 20.16 -11.99
C TYR A 297 5.34 19.75 -13.04
N ALA A 298 5.65 19.86 -14.31
CA ALA A 298 4.77 19.45 -15.40
C ALA A 298 5.13 18.07 -15.99
N LEU A 299 6.41 17.67 -15.92
CA LEU A 299 6.90 16.47 -16.59
C LEU A 299 6.94 15.23 -15.70
N ALA A 300 6.99 15.40 -14.36
CA ALA A 300 6.95 14.29 -13.42
C ALA A 300 5.50 13.82 -13.20
N VAL A 301 5.28 12.54 -13.30
CA VAL A 301 3.97 11.88 -13.09
C VAL A 301 4.16 10.71 -12.15
N THR A 302 3.19 10.46 -11.31
CA THR A 302 3.20 9.36 -10.35
C THR A 302 1.98 8.48 -10.50
N ASP A 303 2.17 7.18 -10.30
CA ASP A 303 1.15 6.16 -10.12
C ASP A 303 1.66 5.12 -9.11
N CYS A 304 0.83 4.17 -8.71
CA CYS A 304 1.23 3.18 -7.72
C CYS A 304 1.22 1.77 -8.33
N VAL A 305 2.23 0.99 -7.99
CA VAL A 305 2.28 -0.45 -8.29
C VAL A 305 2.01 -1.27 -7.03
N PHE A 306 1.71 -2.55 -7.20
CA PHE A 306 1.54 -3.47 -6.08
C PHE A 306 2.75 -4.39 -5.97
N MET A 307 3.17 -4.66 -4.74
CA MET A 307 4.17 -5.68 -4.44
C MET A 307 3.84 -6.44 -3.16
N SER A 308 4.30 -7.68 -3.08
CA SER A 308 4.12 -8.54 -1.91
C SER A 308 5.42 -9.23 -1.52
N SER A 309 5.54 -9.59 -0.25
CA SER A 309 6.68 -10.32 0.28
C SER A 309 6.26 -11.31 1.37
N ARG A 310 7.05 -12.38 1.53
CA ARG A 310 6.90 -13.40 2.58
C ARG A 310 8.01 -13.34 3.63
N ASP A 311 9.10 -12.63 3.33
CA ASP A 311 10.31 -12.55 4.16
C ASP A 311 10.72 -11.11 4.48
N ASN A 312 9.99 -10.12 3.93
CA ASN A 312 10.26 -8.70 4.09
C ASN A 312 11.54 -8.19 3.39
N LYS A 313 12.18 -9.01 2.59
CA LYS A 313 13.42 -8.67 1.86
C LYS A 313 13.28 -8.88 0.36
N SER A 314 12.71 -10.01 -0.02
CA SER A 314 12.44 -10.39 -1.41
C SER A 314 11.00 -10.03 -1.76
N TRP A 315 10.82 -9.21 -2.77
CA TRP A 315 9.52 -8.65 -3.14
C TRP A 315 9.14 -9.06 -4.56
N TYR A 316 7.98 -9.69 -4.69
CA TYR A 316 7.35 -9.88 -5.99
C TYR A 316 6.58 -8.60 -6.32
N ARG A 317 7.01 -7.90 -7.35
CA ARG A 317 6.45 -6.62 -7.77
C ARG A 317 5.84 -6.73 -9.16
N PHE A 318 4.62 -6.24 -9.31
CA PHE A 318 4.02 -6.03 -10.62
C PHE A 318 4.48 -4.68 -11.18
N ASP A 319 4.75 -4.65 -12.49
CA ASP A 319 5.20 -3.43 -13.16
C ASP A 319 4.04 -2.59 -13.72
N GLU A 320 2.83 -3.14 -13.78
CA GLU A 320 1.62 -2.41 -14.15
C GLU A 320 1.09 -1.60 -12.97
N ALA A 321 0.58 -0.40 -13.25
CA ALA A 321 -0.07 0.43 -12.24
C ALA A 321 -1.33 -0.27 -11.68
N THR A 322 -1.43 -0.35 -10.36
CA THR A 322 -2.61 -0.86 -9.66
C THR A 322 -3.54 0.27 -9.21
N VAL A 323 -2.97 1.44 -8.89
CA VAL A 323 -3.70 2.69 -8.64
C VAL A 323 -3.14 3.76 -9.55
N GLU A 324 -4.01 4.38 -10.32
CA GLU A 324 -3.67 5.44 -11.25
C GLU A 324 -4.74 6.54 -11.21
N ILE A 325 -4.31 7.77 -11.44
CA ILE A 325 -5.19 8.92 -11.64
C ILE A 325 -4.92 9.45 -13.02
N GLY A 326 -5.95 9.46 -13.87
CA GLY A 326 -5.84 9.93 -15.24
C GLY A 326 -5.77 11.46 -15.38
N PRO A 327 -5.45 11.96 -16.56
CA PRO A 327 -5.34 13.38 -16.85
C PRO A 327 -6.69 14.07 -17.11
N GLU A 328 -7.81 13.43 -16.78
CA GLU A 328 -9.18 13.95 -17.00
C GLU A 328 -9.49 15.20 -16.16
N VAL A 329 -8.78 15.40 -15.06
CA VAL A 329 -8.76 16.65 -14.30
C VAL A 329 -7.48 17.40 -14.67
N TYR A 330 -7.59 18.68 -15.04
CA TYR A 330 -6.45 19.44 -15.57
C TYR A 330 -5.28 19.57 -14.57
N THR A 331 -5.54 19.39 -13.28
CA THR A 331 -4.55 19.43 -12.20
C THR A 331 -3.90 18.09 -11.89
N ASN A 332 -4.37 17.01 -12.51
CA ASN A 332 -3.75 15.69 -12.39
C ASN A 332 -2.64 15.47 -13.43
N TRP A 333 -1.89 14.39 -13.27
CA TRP A 333 -0.72 14.09 -14.10
C TRP A 333 0.33 15.20 -14.05
N VAL A 334 0.69 15.58 -12.85
CA VAL A 334 1.76 16.51 -12.51
C VAL A 334 2.53 15.98 -11.32
N TYR A 335 3.66 16.60 -11.01
CA TYR A 335 4.42 16.26 -9.81
C TYR A 335 3.54 16.33 -8.56
N GLY A 336 3.57 15.27 -7.78
CA GLY A 336 2.88 15.21 -6.49
C GLY A 336 1.41 14.77 -6.54
N SER A 337 0.87 14.38 -7.70
CA SER A 337 -0.43 13.71 -7.78
C SER A 337 -0.28 12.20 -7.53
N CYS A 338 -1.35 11.53 -7.06
CA CYS A 338 -1.40 10.08 -6.84
C CYS A 338 -0.40 9.56 -5.79
N TYR A 339 -0.44 10.10 -4.58
CA TYR A 339 0.23 9.49 -3.43
C TYR A 339 -0.76 8.68 -2.60
N LEU A 340 -0.45 7.38 -2.43
CA LEU A 340 -1.22 6.54 -1.54
C LEU A 340 -0.98 6.92 -0.07
N ALA A 341 -2.04 6.88 0.72
CA ALA A 341 -1.92 6.97 2.17
C ALA A 341 -1.19 5.74 2.72
N SER A 342 -0.28 5.96 3.64
CA SER A 342 0.40 4.89 4.37
C SER A 342 -0.46 4.39 5.54
N GLY A 343 -0.08 3.27 6.12
CA GLY A 343 -0.80 2.61 7.22
C GLY A 343 -1.49 1.31 6.80
N GLY A 344 -1.38 0.94 5.52
CA GLY A 344 -1.90 -0.32 4.98
C GLY A 344 -3.26 -0.19 4.30
N VAL A 345 -3.94 -1.31 4.20
CA VAL A 345 -5.29 -1.41 3.65
C VAL A 345 -6.30 -1.54 4.77
N LEU A 346 -7.47 -0.93 4.60
CA LEU A 346 -8.53 -0.95 5.60
C LEU A 346 -9.75 -1.70 5.06
N GLU A 347 -10.31 -2.59 5.86
CA GLU A 347 -11.60 -3.17 5.54
C GLU A 347 -12.70 -2.13 5.76
N THR A 348 -13.53 -1.94 4.76
CA THR A 348 -14.65 -1.00 4.79
C THR A 348 -15.89 -1.65 4.19
N PRO A 349 -17.10 -1.19 4.54
CA PRO A 349 -18.31 -1.66 3.90
C PRO A 349 -18.27 -1.43 2.38
N SER A 350 -18.85 -2.38 1.63
CA SER A 350 -19.16 -2.15 0.23
C SER A 350 -20.24 -1.07 0.11
N ARG A 351 -20.18 -0.30 -0.98
CA ARG A 351 -21.28 0.64 -1.30
C ARG A 351 -22.56 -0.06 -1.74
N PHE A 352 -22.49 -1.35 -2.03
CA PHE A 352 -23.63 -2.15 -2.42
C PHE A 352 -24.10 -2.98 -1.23
N GLU A 353 -25.38 -2.83 -0.87
CA GLU A 353 -25.98 -3.59 0.22
C GLU A 353 -25.96 -5.10 -0.09
N GLY A 354 -25.55 -5.89 0.90
CA GLY A 354 -25.44 -7.35 0.76
C GLY A 354 -24.14 -7.87 0.15
N GLU A 355 -23.30 -6.99 -0.40
CA GLU A 355 -21.97 -7.37 -0.89
C GLU A 355 -20.96 -7.49 0.27
N PRO A 356 -19.96 -8.37 0.15
CA PRO A 356 -18.88 -8.46 1.13
C PRO A 356 -18.14 -7.13 1.30
N ASN A 357 -17.56 -6.93 2.49
CA ASN A 357 -16.63 -5.83 2.74
C ASN A 357 -15.48 -5.83 1.73
N GLU A 358 -14.91 -4.66 1.52
CA GLU A 358 -13.84 -4.41 0.56
C GLU A 358 -12.59 -3.90 1.27
N LEU A 359 -11.44 -4.03 0.62
CA LEU A 359 -10.19 -3.43 1.09
C LEU A 359 -10.05 -2.05 0.48
N SER A 360 -10.06 -1.02 1.32
CA SER A 360 -9.87 0.37 0.91
C SER A 360 -8.42 0.81 0.99
N VAL A 361 -8.01 1.55 -0.02
CA VAL A 361 -6.82 2.39 -0.04
C VAL A 361 -7.24 3.83 -0.36
N TYR A 362 -6.48 4.79 0.14
CA TYR A 362 -6.81 6.20 0.00
C TYR A 362 -5.69 6.91 -0.74
N VAL A 363 -6.06 7.77 -1.65
CA VAL A 363 -5.12 8.44 -2.53
C VAL A 363 -5.23 9.94 -2.31
N ARG A 364 -4.10 10.55 -2.01
CA ARG A 364 -3.97 11.99 -2.05
C ARG A 364 -3.92 12.41 -3.51
N ASP A 365 -4.97 13.06 -3.97
CA ASP A 365 -5.13 13.57 -5.32
C ASP A 365 -4.98 15.10 -5.31
N ARG A 366 -4.54 15.67 -6.42
CA ARG A 366 -4.20 17.07 -6.60
C ARG A 366 -3.00 17.54 -5.76
N LYS A 367 -2.19 18.36 -6.35
CA LYS A 367 -0.94 18.84 -5.73
C LYS A 367 -1.19 20.03 -4.80
N HIS A 368 -0.29 20.19 -3.84
CA HIS A 368 -0.30 21.25 -2.83
C HIS A 368 -0.33 22.70 -3.37
N ASP A 369 0.20 22.97 -4.54
CA ASP A 369 0.20 24.28 -5.18
C ASP A 369 -0.90 24.46 -6.24
N ASP A 370 -1.90 23.59 -6.21
CA ASP A 370 -3.09 23.69 -7.03
C ASP A 370 -4.03 24.75 -6.43
N PRO A 371 -4.59 25.68 -7.25
CA PRO A 371 -5.62 26.61 -6.79
C PRO A 371 -6.92 25.91 -6.35
N MET A 372 -7.10 24.64 -6.71
CA MET A 372 -8.20 23.83 -6.22
C MET A 372 -7.79 23.09 -4.93
N ALA A 373 -8.68 23.02 -3.97
CA ALA A 373 -8.45 22.28 -2.72
C ALA A 373 -8.01 20.84 -3.01
N GLY A 374 -7.03 20.36 -2.26
CA GLY A 374 -6.64 18.97 -2.30
C GLY A 374 -7.76 18.05 -1.89
N VAL A 375 -7.79 16.84 -2.41
CA VAL A 375 -8.80 15.84 -2.08
C VAL A 375 -8.14 14.51 -1.70
N ILE A 376 -8.83 13.77 -0.85
CA ILE A 376 -8.53 12.37 -0.56
C ILE A 376 -9.61 11.53 -1.21
N THR A 377 -9.21 10.64 -2.11
CA THR A 377 -10.11 9.72 -2.83
C THR A 377 -9.96 8.31 -2.28
N ARG A 378 -11.08 7.62 -2.11
CA ARG A 378 -11.12 6.22 -1.74
C ARG A 378 -11.10 5.36 -3.00
N HIS A 379 -10.29 4.31 -2.97
CA HIS A 379 -10.25 3.25 -3.98
C HIS A 379 -10.39 1.91 -3.27
N THR A 380 -10.99 0.92 -3.92
CA THR A 380 -11.26 -0.38 -3.31
C THR A 380 -10.71 -1.54 -4.12
N TYR A 381 -10.34 -2.57 -3.39
CA TYR A 381 -10.08 -3.92 -3.90
C TYR A 381 -11.06 -4.89 -3.25
N ARG A 382 -11.31 -5.99 -3.94
CA ARG A 382 -11.86 -7.20 -3.33
C ARG A 382 -10.97 -7.68 -2.18
N MET A 383 -11.53 -8.33 -1.16
CA MET A 383 -10.73 -9.00 -0.13
C MET A 383 -9.67 -9.90 -0.80
N ASP A 384 -8.41 -9.81 -0.36
CA ASP A 384 -7.22 -10.47 -0.92
C ASP A 384 -6.98 -10.23 -2.43
N GLY A 385 -7.67 -9.27 -3.03
CA GLY A 385 -7.83 -9.13 -4.46
C GLY A 385 -6.81 -8.25 -5.19
N PHE A 386 -5.59 -8.06 -4.66
CA PHE A 386 -4.57 -7.22 -5.30
C PHE A 386 -4.04 -7.81 -6.60
N ALA A 387 -3.99 -9.13 -6.68
CA ALA A 387 -3.66 -9.87 -7.89
C ALA A 387 -4.50 -11.16 -7.96
N SER A 388 -4.55 -11.77 -9.13
CA SER A 388 -5.33 -12.99 -9.35
C SER A 388 -4.78 -13.80 -10.52
N TYR A 389 -5.01 -15.13 -10.48
CA TYR A 389 -4.89 -15.96 -11.65
C TYR A 389 -6.15 -15.85 -12.49
N LYS A 390 -5.99 -15.49 -13.77
CA LYS A 390 -7.08 -15.21 -14.71
C LYS A 390 -7.12 -16.22 -15.85
N ALA A 391 -8.31 -16.64 -16.17
CA ALA A 391 -8.61 -17.38 -17.39
C ALA A 391 -9.63 -16.61 -18.22
N SER A 392 -9.34 -16.45 -19.52
CA SER A 392 -10.32 -15.99 -20.50
C SER A 392 -11.35 -17.08 -20.80
N TYR A 393 -12.22 -16.84 -21.78
CA TYR A 393 -13.23 -17.82 -22.22
C TYR A 393 -12.66 -19.20 -22.55
N LYS A 394 -11.44 -19.28 -23.13
CA LYS A 394 -10.77 -20.56 -23.36
C LYS A 394 -10.25 -21.10 -22.03
N ARG A 395 -10.53 -22.40 -21.79
CA ARG A 395 -10.06 -23.08 -20.58
C ARG A 395 -8.56 -22.94 -20.38
N LYS A 396 -8.18 -22.52 -19.20
CA LYS A 396 -6.81 -22.40 -18.71
C LYS A 396 -6.63 -23.21 -17.43
N ILE A 397 -5.40 -23.54 -17.12
CA ILE A 397 -5.04 -24.26 -15.90
C ILE A 397 -4.23 -23.34 -15.00
N PHE A 398 -4.59 -23.24 -13.76
CA PHE A 398 -3.69 -22.85 -12.68
C PHE A 398 -3.34 -24.10 -11.89
N ARG A 399 -2.07 -24.38 -11.72
CA ARG A 399 -1.57 -25.55 -10.99
C ARG A 399 -0.55 -25.14 -9.94
N THR A 400 -0.70 -25.71 -8.74
CA THR A 400 0.25 -25.49 -7.65
C THR A 400 1.45 -26.42 -7.77
N LYS A 401 2.59 -26.02 -7.20
CA LYS A 401 3.68 -26.94 -6.85
C LYS A 401 3.16 -27.99 -5.89
N VAL A 402 3.93 -29.07 -5.70
CA VAL A 402 3.64 -30.09 -4.70
C VAL A 402 3.94 -29.55 -3.30
N PHE A 403 2.98 -29.73 -2.39
CA PHE A 403 3.07 -29.29 -0.99
C PHE A 403 2.39 -30.28 -0.03
N THR A 404 2.71 -30.19 1.25
CA THR A 404 1.91 -30.74 2.35
C THR A 404 1.16 -29.64 3.04
N PHE A 405 0.04 -29.94 3.71
CA PHE A 405 -0.79 -28.91 4.33
C PHE A 405 -1.33 -29.34 5.69
N GLU A 406 -1.75 -28.34 6.47
CA GLU A 406 -2.55 -28.48 7.67
C GLU A 406 -3.96 -27.95 7.42
N GLY A 407 -4.95 -28.55 8.07
CA GLY A 407 -6.35 -28.13 7.98
C GLY A 407 -7.26 -29.21 7.45
N ASN A 408 -8.56 -29.05 7.72
CA ASN A 408 -9.61 -30.02 7.35
C ASN A 408 -10.41 -29.57 6.14
N THR A 409 -10.38 -28.29 5.82
CA THR A 409 -11.14 -27.69 4.73
C THR A 409 -10.25 -26.81 3.87
N LEU A 410 -10.60 -26.71 2.60
CA LEU A 410 -10.04 -25.74 1.65
C LEU A 410 -11.16 -24.80 1.25
N SER A 411 -10.94 -23.51 1.33
CA SER A 411 -11.83 -22.51 0.74
C SER A 411 -11.11 -21.66 -0.31
N MET A 412 -11.88 -21.05 -1.19
CA MET A 412 -11.38 -20.29 -2.33
C MET A 412 -12.10 -18.93 -2.44
N ASN A 413 -11.32 -17.90 -2.66
CA ASN A 413 -11.78 -16.59 -3.07
C ASN A 413 -11.71 -16.52 -4.60
N PHE A 414 -12.86 -16.41 -5.25
CA PHE A 414 -12.95 -16.47 -6.71
C PHE A 414 -14.16 -15.71 -7.25
N LYS A 415 -14.15 -15.45 -8.54
CA LYS A 415 -15.32 -15.01 -9.29
C LYS A 415 -15.32 -15.61 -10.69
N THR A 416 -16.50 -15.74 -11.27
CA THR A 416 -16.71 -16.14 -12.67
C THR A 416 -17.68 -15.19 -13.34
N SER A 417 -17.71 -15.18 -14.67
CA SER A 417 -18.85 -14.64 -15.41
C SER A 417 -20.05 -15.60 -15.37
N ALA A 418 -21.15 -15.21 -15.99
CA ALA A 418 -22.34 -16.07 -16.11
C ALA A 418 -22.08 -17.41 -16.84
N ARG A 419 -21.05 -17.48 -17.68
CA ARG A 419 -20.60 -18.71 -18.37
C ARG A 419 -19.29 -19.26 -17.84
N GLY A 420 -18.71 -18.57 -16.87
CA GLY A 420 -17.45 -18.97 -16.28
C GLY A 420 -17.61 -20.19 -15.39
N SER A 421 -16.54 -20.97 -15.31
CA SER A 421 -16.51 -22.18 -14.47
C SER A 421 -15.11 -22.46 -13.95
N ILE A 422 -15.05 -23.11 -12.79
CA ILE A 422 -13.82 -23.64 -12.18
C ILE A 422 -14.10 -25.07 -11.76
N TYR A 423 -13.16 -25.97 -12.06
CA TYR A 423 -13.09 -27.33 -11.52
C TYR A 423 -11.80 -27.47 -10.74
N VAL A 424 -11.87 -27.97 -9.53
CA VAL A 424 -10.70 -28.18 -8.66
C VAL A 424 -10.43 -29.66 -8.52
N SER A 425 -9.21 -30.08 -8.78
CA SER A 425 -8.76 -31.46 -8.58
C SER A 425 -7.54 -31.49 -7.67
N VAL A 426 -7.54 -32.38 -6.69
CA VAL A 426 -6.34 -32.70 -5.91
C VAL A 426 -5.58 -33.80 -6.65
N LEU A 427 -4.28 -33.55 -6.82
CA LEU A 427 -3.39 -34.48 -7.53
C LEU A 427 -2.32 -35.00 -6.57
N ASP A 428 -1.88 -36.23 -6.80
CA ASP A 428 -0.74 -36.81 -6.08
C ASP A 428 0.61 -36.17 -6.48
N GLU A 429 1.68 -36.62 -5.89
CA GLU A 429 3.05 -36.13 -6.18
C GLU A 429 3.49 -36.37 -7.63
N ASN A 430 2.90 -37.34 -8.33
CA ASN A 430 3.15 -37.65 -9.74
C ASN A 430 2.23 -36.85 -10.69
N GLY A 431 1.28 -36.10 -10.13
CA GLY A 431 0.35 -35.29 -10.87
C GLY A 431 -0.88 -36.03 -11.38
N MET A 432 -1.17 -37.18 -10.82
CA MET A 432 -2.39 -37.97 -11.11
C MET A 432 -3.52 -37.54 -10.17
N ALA A 433 -4.74 -37.41 -10.71
CA ALA A 433 -5.90 -37.05 -9.89
C ALA A 433 -6.20 -38.16 -8.85
N ILE A 434 -6.41 -37.70 -7.61
CA ILE A 434 -6.80 -38.61 -6.52
C ILE A 434 -8.31 -38.84 -6.57
N ASP A 435 -8.73 -40.08 -6.59
CA ASP A 435 -10.14 -40.44 -6.67
C ASP A 435 -10.97 -39.91 -5.50
N GLY A 436 -12.10 -39.25 -5.81
CA GLY A 436 -13.01 -38.64 -4.85
C GLY A 436 -12.58 -37.19 -4.47
N TYR A 437 -11.55 -36.60 -5.11
CA TYR A 437 -11.09 -35.24 -4.85
C TYR A 437 -11.09 -34.35 -6.10
N THR A 438 -12.15 -34.51 -6.92
CA THR A 438 -12.44 -33.57 -8.02
C THR A 438 -13.83 -32.99 -7.82
N THR A 439 -13.97 -31.67 -7.87
CA THR A 439 -15.26 -31.00 -7.66
C THR A 439 -16.20 -31.15 -8.85
N CYS A 440 -17.49 -30.94 -8.61
CA CYS A 440 -18.41 -30.52 -9.66
C CYS A 440 -18.03 -29.10 -10.16
N GLU A 441 -18.81 -28.57 -11.09
CA GLU A 441 -18.64 -27.20 -11.59
C GLU A 441 -18.86 -26.18 -10.48
N LEU A 442 -17.87 -25.31 -10.28
CA LEU A 442 -17.95 -24.15 -9.39
C LEU A 442 -18.12 -22.89 -10.25
N PHE A 443 -19.08 -22.05 -9.89
CA PHE A 443 -19.35 -20.76 -10.54
C PHE A 443 -19.91 -19.76 -9.53
N GLY A 444 -19.93 -18.48 -9.90
CA GLY A 444 -20.44 -17.38 -9.09
C GLY A 444 -19.33 -16.47 -8.59
N ASP A 445 -19.59 -15.80 -7.49
CA ASP A 445 -18.70 -14.87 -6.81
C ASP A 445 -18.70 -15.15 -5.31
N SER A 446 -17.52 -15.38 -4.72
CA SER A 446 -17.41 -15.64 -3.29
C SER A 446 -16.00 -15.32 -2.80
N VAL A 447 -15.90 -14.64 -1.65
CA VAL A 447 -14.61 -14.35 -1.00
C VAL A 447 -14.11 -15.53 -0.14
N ASN A 448 -14.96 -16.51 0.17
CA ASN A 448 -14.58 -17.65 1.03
C ASN A 448 -15.47 -18.88 0.80
N ARG A 449 -15.52 -19.41 -0.43
CA ARG A 449 -16.30 -20.61 -0.77
C ARG A 449 -15.55 -21.86 -0.33
N ILE A 450 -16.15 -22.65 0.54
CA ILE A 450 -15.64 -23.98 0.87
C ILE A 450 -15.71 -24.85 -0.39
N ILE A 451 -14.64 -25.58 -0.65
CA ILE A 451 -14.53 -26.54 -1.75
C ILE A 451 -14.96 -27.92 -1.24
N ASP A 452 -16.08 -28.39 -1.76
CA ASP A 452 -16.63 -29.67 -1.40
C ASP A 452 -16.08 -30.76 -2.34
N PHE A 453 -15.46 -31.78 -1.77
CA PHE A 453 -15.03 -33.01 -2.42
C PHE A 453 -15.91 -34.18 -1.95
N ASP A 454 -15.90 -35.26 -2.70
CA ASP A 454 -16.66 -36.49 -2.31
C ASP A 454 -16.09 -37.15 -1.04
N LYS A 455 -14.80 -36.87 -0.72
CA LYS A 455 -14.10 -37.38 0.46
C LYS A 455 -13.56 -36.22 1.32
N PRO A 456 -13.46 -36.41 2.64
CA PRO A 456 -12.91 -35.37 3.52
C PRO A 456 -11.47 -35.00 3.18
N LEU A 457 -11.18 -33.72 3.00
CA LEU A 457 -9.82 -33.23 2.71
C LEU A 457 -8.82 -33.62 3.81
N SER A 458 -9.29 -33.77 5.06
CA SER A 458 -8.47 -34.17 6.20
C SER A 458 -7.77 -35.55 6.02
N GLU A 459 -8.27 -36.43 5.17
CA GLU A 459 -7.62 -37.72 4.86
C GLU A 459 -6.29 -37.53 4.10
N LEU A 460 -6.05 -36.34 3.52
CA LEU A 460 -4.85 -36.03 2.77
C LEU A 460 -3.84 -35.20 3.57
N GLN A 461 -4.11 -34.88 4.84
CA GLN A 461 -3.16 -34.15 5.68
C GLN A 461 -1.80 -34.84 5.74
N GLY A 462 -0.73 -34.04 5.61
CA GLY A 462 0.64 -34.55 5.62
C GLY A 462 1.06 -35.30 4.36
N ARG A 463 0.11 -35.62 3.46
CA ARG A 463 0.41 -36.21 2.16
C ARG A 463 0.89 -35.13 1.19
N ALA A 464 1.85 -35.47 0.35
CA ALA A 464 2.31 -34.62 -0.72
C ALA A 464 1.26 -34.55 -1.84
N ILE A 465 0.69 -33.37 -2.06
CA ILE A 465 -0.35 -33.13 -3.07
C ILE A 465 -0.04 -31.87 -3.88
N SER A 466 -0.70 -31.73 -5.01
CA SER A 466 -0.85 -30.45 -5.72
C SER A 466 -2.31 -30.21 -6.07
N LEU A 467 -2.69 -28.95 -6.27
CA LEU A 467 -4.02 -28.55 -6.70
C LEU A 467 -3.99 -28.13 -8.17
N SER A 468 -5.00 -28.53 -8.92
CA SER A 468 -5.21 -28.11 -10.30
C SER A 468 -6.58 -27.47 -10.44
N PHE A 469 -6.58 -26.23 -10.95
CA PHE A 469 -7.79 -25.46 -11.20
C PHE A 469 -7.96 -25.31 -12.71
N ALA A 470 -8.98 -25.97 -13.26
CA ALA A 470 -9.36 -25.83 -14.66
C ALA A 470 -10.41 -24.73 -14.74
N MET A 471 -10.04 -23.60 -15.33
CA MET A 471 -10.77 -22.33 -15.28
C MET A 471 -11.19 -21.87 -16.66
N SER A 472 -12.40 -21.34 -16.79
CA SER A 472 -12.90 -20.66 -17.99
C SER A 472 -13.63 -19.40 -17.55
N ASP A 473 -13.28 -18.24 -18.12
CA ASP A 473 -13.86 -16.93 -17.82
C ASP A 473 -14.02 -16.71 -16.30
N ALA A 474 -12.91 -16.87 -15.59
CA ALA A 474 -12.85 -16.94 -14.14
C ALA A 474 -11.55 -16.36 -13.59
N GLU A 475 -11.59 -15.93 -12.33
CA GLU A 475 -10.45 -15.45 -11.56
C GLU A 475 -10.40 -16.11 -10.18
N ILE A 476 -9.20 -16.45 -9.71
CA ILE A 476 -8.92 -16.92 -8.35
C ILE A 476 -7.95 -15.97 -7.68
N PHE A 477 -8.28 -15.50 -6.46
CA PHE A 477 -7.54 -14.48 -5.72
C PHE A 477 -6.73 -15.05 -4.56
N SER A 478 -7.32 -15.96 -3.80
CA SER A 478 -6.68 -16.60 -2.65
C SER A 478 -7.29 -17.96 -2.35
N LEU A 479 -6.54 -18.75 -1.61
CA LEU A 479 -6.97 -20.01 -1.01
C LEU A 479 -6.86 -19.88 0.52
N ARG A 480 -7.59 -20.73 1.26
CA ARG A 480 -7.47 -20.80 2.72
C ARG A 480 -7.64 -22.23 3.19
N PHE A 481 -6.71 -22.68 4.02
CA PHE A 481 -6.80 -23.96 4.73
C PHE A 481 -7.26 -23.72 6.19
N SER A 482 -8.27 -24.44 6.65
CA SER A 482 -8.86 -24.26 7.99
C SER A 482 -9.03 -25.59 8.71
#